data_a88c34cd2303734e815fb8dbbf7fc4f4
#
_entry.id   a88c34cd2303734e815fb8dbbf7fc4f4
#
_cell.length_a   1.000
_cell.length_b   1.000
_cell.length_c   1.000
_cell.angle_alpha   90.00
_cell.angle_beta   90.00
_cell.angle_gamma   90.00
#
_symmetry.space_group_name_H-M   'P 1'
#
loop_
_entity.id
_entity.type
_entity.pdbx_description
1 polymer ?
#
loop_
_entity_poly.entity_id
_entity_poly.type
_entity_poly.pdbx_seq_one_letter_code
_entity_poly.pdbx_strand_id
1 'polypeptide(L)'
;LLPVGLHRTDVAGLERLCVDSFPRSQTRPRLMNAVSMVVSLASRLGIVSRIWVAGALLTEEENPSDCMIILVLIETVLRGLNDEQREFVDWFRDVRLYDKYGCHNYAVVLDAERPEHDRLNHYWFRQLGFHAEAGRSGVAELLTPTIAP
;
A
#
# COMPACT_ATOMS: atom_id res chain seq x y z
N LEU A 1 0.06 14.78 -5.16
CA LEU A 1 -0.50 14.09 -6.31
C LEU A 1 -1.95 13.69 -6.12
N LEU A 2 -2.28 13.20 -4.93
CA LEU A 2 -3.65 12.88 -4.57
C LEU A 2 -4.13 13.84 -3.49
N PRO A 3 -5.38 14.31 -3.57
CA PRO A 3 -5.96 15.08 -2.46
C PRO A 3 -5.96 14.27 -1.17
N VAL A 4 -6.04 14.96 -0.04
CA VAL A 4 -6.19 14.29 1.26
C VAL A 4 -7.38 13.34 1.19
N GLY A 5 -7.19 12.09 1.60
CA GLY A 5 -8.21 11.06 1.56
C GLY A 5 -7.67 9.74 1.05
N LEU A 6 -8.54 8.76 1.04
CA LEU A 6 -8.24 7.43 0.52
C LEU A 6 -8.76 7.35 -0.92
N HIS A 7 -7.87 7.04 -1.85
CA HIS A 7 -8.19 7.06 -3.28
C HIS A 7 -7.96 5.68 -3.89
N ARG A 8 -9.03 5.05 -4.32
CA ARG A 8 -8.93 3.73 -4.96
C ARG A 8 -8.36 3.87 -6.37
N THR A 9 -7.37 3.04 -6.68
CA THR A 9 -6.75 2.95 -7.99
C THR A 9 -6.26 1.52 -8.22
N ASP A 10 -5.65 1.28 -9.36
CA ASP A 10 -4.94 0.03 -9.63
C ASP A 10 -3.45 0.31 -9.85
N VAL A 11 -2.67 -0.76 -10.04
CA VAL A 11 -1.22 -0.63 -10.24
C VAL A 11 -0.91 0.24 -11.44
N ALA A 12 -1.61 0.05 -12.55
CA ALA A 12 -1.38 0.84 -13.76
C ALA A 12 -1.69 2.32 -13.54
N GLY A 13 -2.79 2.62 -12.83
CA GLY A 13 -3.15 4.00 -12.51
C GLY A 13 -2.15 4.66 -11.59
N LEU A 14 -1.69 3.95 -10.59
CA LEU A 14 -0.68 4.46 -9.67
C LEU A 14 0.65 4.68 -10.40
N GLU A 15 1.03 3.78 -11.27
CA GLU A 15 2.26 3.92 -12.06
C GLU A 15 2.21 5.14 -12.97
N ARG A 16 1.10 5.37 -13.65
CA ARG A 16 0.92 6.58 -14.47
C ARG A 16 1.08 7.84 -13.63
N LEU A 17 0.49 7.85 -12.45
CA LEU A 17 0.53 9.02 -11.57
C LEU A 17 1.91 9.25 -10.96
N CYS A 18 2.54 8.20 -10.48
CA CYS A 18 3.74 8.31 -9.64
C CYS A 18 5.06 8.10 -10.38
N VAL A 19 5.04 7.47 -11.54
CA VAL A 19 6.25 7.15 -12.30
C VAL A 19 6.24 7.86 -13.65
N ASP A 20 5.22 7.66 -14.46
CA ASP A 20 5.19 8.20 -15.83
C ASP A 20 5.16 9.72 -15.84
N SER A 21 4.55 10.33 -14.83
CA SER A 21 4.53 11.79 -14.69
C SER A 21 5.88 12.38 -14.27
N PHE A 22 6.84 11.53 -13.91
CA PHE A 22 8.17 11.94 -13.46
C PHE A 22 9.26 11.21 -14.25
N PRO A 23 9.37 11.47 -15.55
CA PRO A 23 10.27 10.67 -16.41
C PRO A 23 11.75 10.80 -16.07
N ARG A 24 12.12 11.81 -15.30
CA ARG A 24 13.52 12.01 -14.88
C ARG A 24 13.84 11.41 -13.51
N SER A 25 12.83 10.88 -12.81
CA SER A 25 13.06 10.33 -11.48
C SER A 25 13.91 9.08 -11.54
N GLN A 26 14.88 9.00 -10.64
CA GLN A 26 15.74 7.84 -10.48
C GLN A 26 15.26 6.89 -9.38
N THR A 27 14.35 7.34 -8.51
CA THR A 27 13.91 6.56 -7.36
C THR A 27 12.49 6.01 -7.51
N ARG A 28 11.62 6.71 -8.22
CA ARG A 28 10.21 6.32 -8.34
C ARG A 28 9.98 4.94 -8.96
N PRO A 29 10.70 4.54 -10.01
CA PRO A 29 10.53 3.19 -10.55
C PRO A 29 10.83 2.10 -9.53
N ARG A 30 11.87 2.27 -8.73
CA ARG A 30 12.22 1.28 -7.70
C ARG A 30 11.15 1.16 -6.62
N LEU A 31 10.64 2.29 -6.15
CA LEU A 31 9.57 2.30 -5.15
C LEU A 31 8.31 1.65 -5.71
N MET A 32 7.95 1.97 -6.93
CA MET A 32 6.77 1.40 -7.59
C MET A 32 6.92 -0.10 -7.84
N ASN A 33 8.13 -0.57 -8.13
CA ASN A 33 8.39 -1.99 -8.29
C ASN A 33 8.04 -2.79 -7.02
N ALA A 34 8.33 -2.24 -5.86
CA ALA A 34 7.95 -2.88 -4.59
C ALA A 34 6.43 -2.98 -4.46
N VAL A 35 5.71 -1.91 -4.77
CA VAL A 35 4.24 -1.90 -4.72
C VAL A 35 3.68 -2.95 -5.67
N SER A 36 4.15 -2.96 -6.91
CA SER A 36 3.71 -3.90 -7.94
C SER A 36 3.98 -5.35 -7.54
N MET A 37 5.13 -5.61 -6.95
CA MET A 37 5.50 -6.94 -6.48
C MET A 37 4.53 -7.44 -5.40
N VAL A 38 4.25 -6.60 -4.40
CA VAL A 38 3.36 -6.97 -3.29
C VAL A 38 1.94 -7.23 -3.80
N VAL A 39 1.42 -6.35 -4.64
CA VAL A 39 0.09 -6.51 -5.23
C VAL A 39 0.02 -7.80 -6.06
N SER A 40 1.04 -8.07 -6.86
CA SER A 40 1.10 -9.25 -7.70
C SER A 40 1.12 -10.53 -6.88
N LEU A 41 1.94 -10.59 -5.83
CA LEU A 41 2.03 -11.77 -4.97
C LEU A 41 0.72 -12.03 -4.23
N ALA A 42 0.13 -11.00 -3.63
CA ALA A 42 -1.13 -11.13 -2.93
C ALA A 42 -2.25 -11.58 -3.89
N SER A 43 -2.26 -11.04 -5.10
CA SER A 43 -3.27 -11.38 -6.10
C SER A 43 -3.13 -12.81 -6.60
N ARG A 44 -1.92 -13.27 -6.86
CA ARG A 44 -1.67 -14.65 -7.29
C ARG A 44 -2.12 -15.66 -6.25
N LEU A 45 -1.94 -15.33 -4.98
CA LEU A 45 -2.36 -16.19 -3.88
C LEU A 45 -3.85 -16.09 -3.58
N GLY A 46 -4.56 -15.17 -4.24
CA GLY A 46 -5.98 -14.99 -4.04
C GLY A 46 -6.35 -14.36 -2.70
N ILE A 47 -5.43 -13.63 -2.10
CA ILE A 47 -5.68 -13.00 -0.81
C ILE A 47 -6.56 -11.77 -1.00
N VAL A 48 -7.72 -11.76 -0.35
CA VAL A 48 -8.61 -10.61 -0.34
C VAL A 48 -8.07 -9.59 0.66
N SER A 49 -7.61 -8.46 0.15
CA SER A 49 -7.00 -7.43 0.99
C SER A 49 -7.11 -6.05 0.35
N ARG A 50 -6.74 -5.05 1.11
CA ARG A 50 -6.48 -3.71 0.62
C ARG A 50 -5.02 -3.42 0.83
N ILE A 51 -4.39 -2.79 -0.14
CA ILE A 51 -3.01 -2.34 -0.01
C ILE A 51 -3.04 -0.83 -0.09
N TRP A 52 -2.59 -0.19 0.99
CA TRP A 52 -2.47 1.27 1.05
C TRP A 52 -1.05 1.66 0.75
N VAL A 53 -0.90 2.65 -0.12
CA VAL A 53 0.40 3.22 -0.48
C VAL A 53 0.39 4.68 -0.08
N ALA A 54 1.38 5.08 0.67
CA ALA A 54 1.51 6.43 1.22
C ALA A 54 2.96 6.89 1.22
N GLY A 55 3.18 8.11 1.69
CA GLY A 55 4.51 8.67 1.86
C GLY A 55 4.97 9.48 0.66
N ALA A 56 6.28 9.65 0.56
CA ALA A 56 6.89 10.58 -0.39
C ALA A 56 6.61 10.22 -1.86
N LEU A 57 6.34 8.96 -2.17
CA LEU A 57 5.97 8.54 -3.53
C LEU A 57 4.74 9.29 -4.06
N LEU A 58 3.81 9.65 -3.16
CA LEU A 58 2.56 10.34 -3.53
C LEU A 58 2.68 11.86 -3.47
N THR A 59 3.87 12.39 -3.33
CA THR A 59 4.14 13.81 -3.36
C THR A 59 4.72 14.23 -4.71
N GLU A 60 4.94 15.52 -4.89
CA GLU A 60 5.52 16.06 -6.13
C GLU A 60 7.05 16.01 -6.17
N GLU A 61 7.67 15.41 -5.18
CA GLU A 61 9.12 15.28 -5.08
C GLU A 61 9.67 14.47 -6.25
N GLU A 62 10.68 14.99 -6.93
CA GLU A 62 11.26 14.31 -8.11
C GLU A 62 11.84 12.95 -7.76
N ASN A 63 12.64 12.90 -6.70
CA ASN A 63 13.30 11.68 -6.27
C ASN A 63 12.96 11.38 -4.81
N PRO A 64 11.73 10.91 -4.53
CA PRO A 64 11.38 10.54 -3.16
C PRO A 64 12.27 9.41 -2.66
N SER A 65 12.63 9.48 -1.38
CA SER A 65 13.51 8.48 -0.77
C SER A 65 12.77 7.25 -0.30
N ASP A 66 11.47 7.36 -0.04
CA ASP A 66 10.71 6.27 0.55
C ASP A 66 9.24 6.26 0.12
N CYS A 67 8.60 5.17 0.44
CA CYS A 67 7.14 5.06 0.49
C CYS A 67 6.75 4.09 1.60
N MET A 68 5.46 4.04 1.90
CA MET A 68 4.89 3.09 2.83
C MET A 68 3.92 2.18 2.09
N ILE A 69 4.01 0.89 2.35
CA ILE A 69 3.10 -0.13 1.82
C ILE A 69 2.45 -0.82 3.00
N ILE A 70 1.14 -0.72 3.11
CA ILE A 70 0.39 -1.30 4.22
C ILE A 70 -0.57 -2.34 3.67
N LEU A 71 -0.39 -3.58 4.11
CA LEU A 71 -1.30 -4.67 3.81
C LEU A 71 -2.42 -4.66 4.85
N VAL A 72 -3.65 -4.41 4.41
CA VAL A 72 -4.81 -4.31 5.28
C VAL A 72 -5.68 -5.55 5.08
N LEU A 73 -5.84 -6.33 6.13
CA LEU A 73 -6.63 -7.55 6.14
C LEU A 73 -7.79 -7.41 7.11
N ILE A 74 -8.93 -7.98 6.74
CA ILE A 74 -10.05 -8.13 7.66
C ILE A 74 -9.83 -9.43 8.44
N GLU A 75 -10.14 -9.42 9.73
CA GLU A 75 -9.88 -10.56 10.61
C GLU A 75 -10.49 -11.86 10.10
N THR A 76 -11.72 -11.83 9.58
CA THR A 76 -12.39 -13.01 9.04
C THR A 76 -11.63 -13.60 7.85
N VAL A 77 -11.04 -12.74 7.01
CA VAL A 77 -10.20 -13.19 5.90
C VAL A 77 -8.93 -13.83 6.41
N LEU A 78 -8.30 -13.19 7.39
CA LEU A 78 -7.05 -13.71 7.99
C LEU A 78 -7.25 -15.11 8.56
N ARG A 79 -8.37 -15.34 9.24
CA ARG A 79 -8.68 -16.66 9.81
C ARG A 79 -8.88 -17.73 8.75
N GLY A 80 -9.36 -17.36 7.57
CA GLY A 80 -9.64 -18.30 6.49
C GLY A 80 -8.48 -18.54 5.53
N LEU A 81 -7.31 -17.95 5.76
CA LEU A 81 -6.16 -18.14 4.89
C LEU A 81 -5.60 -19.55 4.96
N ASN A 82 -5.20 -20.10 3.81
CA ASN A 82 -4.47 -21.35 3.77
C ASN A 82 -3.00 -21.14 4.16
N ASP A 83 -2.23 -22.24 4.24
CA ASP A 83 -0.84 -22.17 4.69
C ASP A 83 0.03 -21.30 3.78
N GLU A 84 -0.14 -21.42 2.48
CA GLU A 84 0.64 -20.63 1.51
C GLU A 84 0.34 -19.14 1.64
N GLN A 85 -0.93 -18.79 1.80
CA GLN A 85 -1.35 -17.40 2.01
C GLN A 85 -0.81 -16.86 3.33
N ARG A 86 -0.82 -17.66 4.39
CA ARG A 86 -0.25 -17.26 5.69
C ARG A 86 1.24 -17.05 5.62
N GLU A 87 1.95 -17.87 4.88
CA GLU A 87 3.38 -17.70 4.66
C GLU A 87 3.67 -16.35 4.00
N PHE A 88 2.87 -15.93 3.03
CA PHE A 88 3.02 -14.62 2.43
C PHE A 88 2.80 -13.50 3.45
N VAL A 89 1.76 -13.57 4.26
CA VAL A 89 1.47 -12.55 5.27
C VAL A 89 2.62 -12.46 6.28
N ASP A 90 3.11 -13.61 6.75
CA ASP A 90 4.23 -13.66 7.68
C ASP A 90 5.51 -13.09 7.06
N TRP A 91 5.78 -13.43 5.82
CA TRP A 91 6.89 -12.85 5.07
C TRP A 91 6.77 -11.34 4.96
N PHE A 92 5.59 -10.85 4.60
CA PHE A 92 5.37 -9.42 4.43
C PHE A 92 5.53 -8.64 5.75
N ARG A 93 5.18 -9.25 6.87
CA ARG A 93 5.33 -8.60 8.17
C ARG A 93 6.78 -8.48 8.59
N ASP A 94 7.62 -9.41 8.19
CA ASP A 94 8.99 -9.54 8.68
C ASP A 94 10.04 -9.06 7.67
N VAL A 95 9.69 -8.99 6.38
CA VAL A 95 10.63 -8.58 5.34
C VAL A 95 11.01 -7.11 5.50
N ARG A 96 12.23 -6.79 5.11
CA ARG A 96 12.73 -5.42 5.12
C ARG A 96 12.83 -4.90 3.69
N LEU A 97 11.70 -4.49 3.15
CA LEU A 97 11.64 -3.94 1.79
C LEU A 97 12.44 -2.65 1.66
N TYR A 98 12.63 -1.93 2.75
CA TYR A 98 13.39 -0.69 2.75
C TYR A 98 14.82 -0.91 2.23
N ASP A 99 15.47 -1.99 2.61
CA ASP A 99 16.88 -2.24 2.26
C ASP A 99 17.07 -2.36 0.74
N LYS A 100 16.09 -2.91 0.04
CA LYS A 100 16.18 -3.11 -1.41
C LYS A 100 15.42 -2.06 -2.21
N TYR A 101 14.28 -1.62 -1.72
CA TYR A 101 13.36 -0.78 -2.49
C TYR A 101 13.14 0.61 -1.91
N GLY A 102 13.48 0.84 -0.66
CA GLY A 102 13.19 2.09 0.02
C GLY A 102 11.76 2.19 0.56
N CYS A 103 11.05 1.09 0.65
CA CYS A 103 9.67 1.07 1.10
C CYS A 103 9.55 0.46 2.50
N HIS A 104 8.85 1.15 3.37
CA HIS A 104 8.46 0.61 4.68
C HIS A 104 7.20 -0.23 4.52
N ASN A 105 7.13 -1.38 5.17
CA ASN A 105 6.02 -2.31 5.03
C ASN A 105 5.40 -2.63 6.39
N TYR A 106 4.06 -2.59 6.42
CA TYR A 106 3.28 -2.85 7.63
C TYR A 106 2.08 -3.71 7.28
N ALA A 107 1.67 -4.58 8.22
CA ALA A 107 0.45 -5.34 8.10
C ALA A 107 -0.52 -4.91 9.20
N VAL A 108 -1.77 -4.69 8.83
CA VAL A 108 -2.82 -4.23 9.75
C VAL A 108 -4.01 -5.18 9.62
N VAL A 109 -4.57 -5.58 10.73
CA VAL A 109 -5.78 -6.40 10.76
C VAL A 109 -6.91 -5.58 11.33
N LEU A 110 -8.00 -5.46 10.58
CA LEU A 110 -9.19 -4.75 10.97
C LEU A 110 -10.33 -5.72 11.26
N ASP A 111 -11.13 -5.41 12.24
CA ASP A 111 -12.35 -6.16 12.54
C ASP A 111 -13.54 -5.43 11.93
N ALA A 112 -14.04 -5.95 10.80
CA ALA A 112 -15.14 -5.33 10.07
C ALA A 112 -16.48 -5.39 10.81
N GLU A 113 -16.60 -6.24 11.82
CA GLU A 113 -17.83 -6.39 12.60
C GLU A 113 -17.96 -5.36 13.71
N ARG A 114 -16.88 -4.63 14.01
CA ARG A 114 -16.89 -3.64 15.08
C ARG A 114 -17.33 -2.28 14.56
N PRO A 115 -18.15 -1.56 15.36
CA PRO A 115 -18.53 -0.19 15.00
C PRO A 115 -17.34 0.76 14.85
N GLU A 116 -16.20 0.42 15.44
CA GLU A 116 -14.98 1.21 15.38
C GLU A 116 -14.19 1.03 14.09
N HIS A 117 -14.67 0.18 13.19
CA HIS A 117 -13.96 -0.09 11.94
C HIS A 117 -13.60 1.20 11.19
N ASP A 118 -14.55 2.11 11.06
CA ASP A 118 -14.33 3.40 10.41
C ASP A 118 -13.34 4.26 11.19
N ARG A 119 -13.36 4.19 12.52
CA ARG A 119 -12.40 4.92 13.36
C ARG A 119 -10.98 4.40 13.18
N LEU A 120 -10.82 3.08 13.08
CA LEU A 120 -9.51 2.49 12.82
C LEU A 120 -8.98 2.88 11.46
N ASN A 121 -9.84 2.89 10.44
CA ASN A 121 -9.48 3.40 9.12
C ASN A 121 -9.05 4.86 9.19
N HIS A 122 -9.78 5.70 9.92
CA HIS A 122 -9.42 7.09 10.14
C HIS A 122 -8.10 7.25 10.88
N TYR A 123 -7.88 6.43 11.90
CA TYR A 123 -6.62 6.47 12.67
C TYR A 123 -5.43 6.18 11.75
N TRP A 124 -5.47 5.09 11.00
CA TRP A 124 -4.39 4.73 10.08
C TRP A 124 -4.23 5.75 8.99
N PHE A 125 -5.32 6.26 8.48
CA PHE A 125 -5.32 7.31 7.49
C PHE A 125 -4.58 8.56 8.00
N ARG A 126 -4.84 8.96 9.23
CA ARG A 126 -4.14 10.10 9.84
C ARG A 126 -2.65 9.83 9.99
N GLN A 127 -2.28 8.63 10.44
CA GLN A 127 -0.89 8.28 10.61
C GLN A 127 -0.12 8.29 9.29
N LEU A 128 -0.76 7.90 8.21
CA LEU A 128 -0.11 7.74 6.90
C LEU A 128 -0.27 8.97 6.01
N GLY A 129 -1.47 9.54 5.99
CA GLY A 129 -1.79 10.64 5.08
C GLY A 129 -1.44 12.01 5.61
N PHE A 130 -1.27 12.16 6.92
CA PHE A 130 -0.98 13.44 7.54
C PHE A 130 0.40 13.50 8.17
N HIS A 131 1.22 12.50 7.90
CA HIS A 131 2.50 12.37 8.56
C HIS A 131 3.56 13.35 8.04
N ALA A 132 3.41 13.82 6.83
CA ALA A 132 4.35 14.76 6.26
C ALA A 132 4.00 16.18 6.71
N GLU A 133 4.96 16.87 7.30
CA GLU A 133 4.80 18.27 7.73
C GLU A 133 4.41 19.18 6.56
N ALA A 134 4.91 18.86 5.39
CA ALA A 134 4.77 19.72 4.22
C ALA A 134 3.45 19.53 3.49
N GLY A 135 2.65 18.59 3.84
CA GLY A 135 1.48 18.40 3.05
C GLY A 135 0.82 17.09 3.36
N ARG A 136 -0.38 17.25 3.59
CA ARG A 136 -1.28 16.17 3.73
C ARG A 136 -1.46 15.58 2.34
N SER A 137 -0.76 14.51 2.05
CA SER A 137 -0.96 13.79 0.80
C SER A 137 -2.06 12.75 0.98
N GLY A 138 -2.71 12.39 -0.11
CA GLY A 138 -3.66 11.30 -0.13
C GLY A 138 -2.97 9.96 0.00
N VAL A 139 -3.77 8.94 0.26
CA VAL A 139 -3.34 7.55 0.32
C VAL A 139 -3.98 6.81 -0.84
N ALA A 140 -3.20 6.04 -1.58
CA ALA A 140 -3.74 5.19 -2.64
C ALA A 140 -4.18 3.86 -2.06
N GLU A 141 -5.34 3.38 -2.50
CA GLU A 141 -5.87 2.08 -2.11
C GLU A 141 -5.98 1.17 -3.31
N LEU A 142 -5.32 0.02 -3.23
CA LEU A 142 -5.38 -1.02 -4.25
C LEU A 142 -6.04 -2.26 -3.66
N LEU A 143 -6.94 -2.86 -4.40
CA LEU A 143 -7.63 -4.07 -3.96
C LEU A 143 -6.93 -5.31 -4.51
N THR A 144 -6.87 -6.35 -3.69
CA THR A 144 -6.43 -7.67 -4.15
C THR A 144 -7.53 -8.71 -3.90
N PRO A 145 -7.61 -9.77 -4.68
CA PRO A 145 -6.84 -9.98 -5.89
C PRO A 145 -7.25 -9.03 -7.01
N THR A 146 -6.30 -8.67 -7.87
CA THR A 146 -6.62 -7.89 -9.06
C THR A 146 -7.40 -8.76 -10.03
N ILE A 147 -8.42 -8.15 -10.64
CA ILE A 147 -9.19 -8.84 -11.68
C ILE A 147 -8.40 -8.66 -12.97
N ALA A 148 -8.01 -9.77 -13.58
CA ALA A 148 -7.35 -9.74 -14.88
C ALA A 148 -8.31 -9.16 -15.92
N PRO A 149 -7.83 -8.25 -16.79
CA PRO A 149 -8.68 -7.72 -17.87
C PRO A 149 -9.09 -8.78 -18.85
#